data_a3c96fd9d1ee4515a64fe91738b2be15
#
_entry.id   a3c96fd9d1ee4515a64fe91738b2be15
#
_cell.length_a   1.000
_cell.length_b   1.000
_cell.length_c   1.000
_cell.angle_alpha   90.00
_cell.angle_beta   90.00
_cell.angle_gamma   90.00
#
_symmetry.space_group_name_H-M   'P 1'
#
loop_
_entity.id
_entity.type
_entity.pdbx_description
1 polymer ?
#
loop_
_entity_poly.entity_id
_entity_poly.type
_entity_poly.pdbx_seq_one_letter_code
_entity_poly.pdbx_strand_id
1 'polypeptide(L)'
;MKISITGVTGLVGSHLVKLLSSPNSDGSKNDIKALIREDSIVDHLKTYEDVDYVIGGLEDKESLQRLVEGSEVLIHLAHFPGPAKTEDEYVTVNVNGSYDLLQAAKIAKVKQVIFMSACSVFGTIQPSVDTSKPLDESHPVQPSSLYGAIKSSIESFCFFYARNRAFDITILRPVTIYGVRPDLPKSEWFETVDFLSTNYNIDVKGSTKYVSIDAVCQAITKVLGNSEASGKIYHLIDDHIHNLDLGRMICEAVDSFGEVECVMGEEG
;
A
#
# COMPACT_ATOMS: atom_id res chain seq x y z
N MET A 1 -4.17 -18.00 12.56
CA MET A 1 -3.19 -16.95 12.94
C MET A 1 -3.95 -15.73 13.41
N LYS A 2 -3.44 -15.00 14.42
CA LYS A 2 -4.08 -13.75 14.90
C LYS A 2 -3.39 -12.54 14.25
N ILE A 3 -4.14 -11.81 13.43
CA ILE A 3 -3.60 -10.77 12.56
C ILE A 3 -4.28 -9.42 12.86
N SER A 4 -3.51 -8.38 13.13
CA SER A 4 -4.01 -7.01 13.15
C SER A 4 -3.68 -6.30 11.84
N ILE A 5 -4.63 -5.51 11.34
CA ILE A 5 -4.47 -4.80 10.07
C ILE A 5 -4.90 -3.35 10.23
N THR A 6 -4.07 -2.42 9.76
CA THR A 6 -4.46 -1.02 9.58
C THR A 6 -4.66 -0.72 8.09
N GLY A 7 -5.55 0.22 7.77
CA GLY A 7 -5.77 0.65 6.38
C GLY A 7 -6.69 -0.28 5.57
N VAL A 8 -7.56 -1.04 6.23
CA VAL A 8 -8.47 -2.02 5.61
C VAL A 8 -9.50 -1.40 4.67
N THR A 9 -9.79 -0.12 4.78
CA THR A 9 -10.72 0.62 3.89
C THR A 9 -10.06 1.11 2.60
N GLY A 10 -8.73 0.98 2.51
CA GLY A 10 -7.97 1.33 1.30
C GLY A 10 -7.98 0.23 0.24
N LEU A 11 -7.35 0.51 -0.93
CA LEU A 11 -7.23 -0.45 -2.03
C LEU A 11 -6.63 -1.79 -1.57
N VAL A 12 -5.44 -1.76 -1.00
CA VAL A 12 -4.75 -2.99 -0.57
C VAL A 12 -5.50 -3.68 0.56
N GLY A 13 -5.92 -2.91 1.57
CA GLY A 13 -6.55 -3.47 2.77
C GLY A 13 -7.87 -4.18 2.50
N SER A 14 -8.72 -3.62 1.62
CA SER A 14 -10.01 -4.23 1.27
C SER A 14 -9.85 -5.58 0.55
N HIS A 15 -8.89 -5.69 -0.37
CA HIS A 15 -8.58 -6.95 -1.05
C HIS A 15 -7.92 -7.95 -0.11
N LEU A 16 -7.01 -7.48 0.74
CA LEU A 16 -6.30 -8.33 1.68
C LEU A 16 -7.25 -8.93 2.74
N VAL A 17 -8.17 -8.14 3.30
CA VAL A 17 -9.18 -8.65 4.25
C VAL A 17 -10.00 -9.75 3.59
N LYS A 18 -10.48 -9.54 2.37
CA LYS A 18 -11.20 -10.56 1.59
C LYS A 18 -10.40 -11.85 1.46
N LEU A 19 -9.12 -11.74 1.13
CA LEU A 19 -8.24 -12.89 0.95
C LEU A 19 -7.99 -13.63 2.27
N LEU A 20 -7.65 -12.90 3.35
CA LEU A 20 -7.31 -13.47 4.65
C LEU A 20 -8.51 -13.99 5.45
N SER A 21 -9.74 -13.53 5.16
CA SER A 21 -10.98 -14.06 5.74
C SER A 21 -11.40 -15.39 5.11
N SER A 22 -10.85 -15.73 3.96
CA SER A 22 -11.09 -17.04 3.35
C SER A 22 -10.35 -18.14 4.12
N PRO A 23 -10.89 -19.36 4.19
CA PRO A 23 -10.19 -20.48 4.81
C PRO A 23 -8.82 -20.73 4.16
N ASN A 24 -7.82 -21.00 4.99
CA ASN A 24 -6.50 -21.43 4.53
C ASN A 24 -6.60 -22.81 3.85
N SER A 25 -5.54 -23.24 3.17
CA SER A 25 -5.48 -24.54 2.49
C SER A 25 -5.68 -25.76 3.41
N ASP A 26 -5.43 -25.59 4.70
CA ASP A 26 -5.65 -26.61 5.75
C ASP A 26 -7.05 -26.50 6.42
N GLY A 27 -7.91 -25.61 5.92
CA GLY A 27 -9.25 -25.35 6.46
C GLY A 27 -9.28 -24.44 7.70
N SER A 28 -8.14 -24.01 8.24
CA SER A 28 -8.09 -23.06 9.34
C SER A 28 -8.48 -21.66 8.88
N LYS A 29 -8.99 -20.82 9.80
CA LYS A 29 -9.28 -19.42 9.55
C LYS A 29 -8.31 -18.51 10.32
N ASN A 30 -8.07 -17.33 9.80
CA ASN A 30 -7.37 -16.28 10.51
C ASN A 30 -8.35 -15.55 11.45
N ASP A 31 -7.85 -15.14 12.60
CA ASP A 31 -8.52 -14.25 13.55
C ASP A 31 -8.04 -12.84 13.25
N ILE A 32 -8.89 -11.99 12.69
CA ILE A 32 -8.51 -10.69 12.13
C ILE A 32 -9.08 -9.57 12.99
N LYS A 33 -8.21 -8.66 13.45
CA LYS A 33 -8.58 -7.35 13.98
C LYS A 33 -8.24 -6.26 12.97
N ALA A 34 -9.15 -5.35 12.72
CA ALA A 34 -8.99 -4.31 11.72
C ALA A 34 -9.26 -2.91 12.29
N LEU A 35 -8.30 -1.98 12.12
CA LEU A 35 -8.50 -0.58 12.51
C LEU A 35 -9.31 0.14 11.44
N ILE A 36 -10.40 0.77 11.85
CA ILE A 36 -11.26 1.61 11.00
C ILE A 36 -11.55 2.93 11.70
N ARG A 37 -11.58 4.04 10.95
CA ARG A 37 -12.05 5.32 11.47
C ARG A 37 -13.57 5.35 11.52
N GLU A 38 -14.12 6.13 12.42
CA GLU A 38 -15.56 6.27 12.60
C GLU A 38 -16.29 6.75 11.31
N ASP A 39 -15.61 7.60 10.53
CA ASP A 39 -16.11 8.16 9.27
C ASP A 39 -15.84 7.26 8.05
N SER A 40 -15.29 6.07 8.24
CA SER A 40 -14.90 5.20 7.13
C SER A 40 -16.11 4.56 6.44
N ILE A 41 -16.04 4.46 5.11
CA ILE A 41 -17.00 3.67 4.32
C ILE A 41 -16.64 2.19 4.49
N VAL A 42 -17.49 1.46 5.22
CA VAL A 42 -17.21 0.07 5.61
C VAL A 42 -18.24 -0.93 5.07
N ASP A 43 -19.18 -0.51 4.24
CA ASP A 43 -20.26 -1.39 3.78
C ASP A 43 -19.77 -2.64 3.08
N HIS A 44 -18.67 -2.52 2.30
CA HIS A 44 -18.01 -3.66 1.66
C HIS A 44 -17.27 -4.58 2.65
N LEU A 45 -16.97 -4.10 3.86
CA LEU A 45 -16.30 -4.89 4.91
C LEU A 45 -17.31 -5.61 5.82
N LYS A 46 -18.56 -5.14 5.91
CA LYS A 46 -19.63 -5.74 6.74
C LYS A 46 -19.96 -7.17 6.33
N THR A 47 -19.59 -7.60 5.14
CA THR A 47 -19.75 -8.98 4.67
C THR A 47 -18.78 -9.98 5.32
N TYR A 48 -17.75 -9.49 6.02
CA TYR A 48 -16.77 -10.32 6.72
C TYR A 48 -17.09 -10.38 8.21
N GLU A 49 -18.05 -11.22 8.58
CA GLU A 49 -18.55 -11.37 9.97
C GLU A 49 -17.46 -11.83 10.96
N ASP A 50 -16.42 -12.48 10.47
CA ASP A 50 -15.30 -13.02 11.26
C ASP A 50 -14.19 -11.95 11.52
N VAL A 51 -14.41 -10.66 11.22
CA VAL A 51 -13.44 -9.58 11.44
C VAL A 51 -13.86 -8.71 12.63
N ASP A 52 -12.98 -8.58 13.62
CA ASP A 52 -13.15 -7.70 14.77
C ASP A 52 -12.69 -6.27 14.40
N TYR A 53 -13.62 -5.32 14.37
CA TYR A 53 -13.35 -3.93 14.01
C TYR A 53 -13.09 -3.07 15.23
N VAL A 54 -11.86 -2.52 15.30
CA VAL A 54 -11.44 -1.52 16.29
C VAL A 54 -11.66 -0.13 15.71
N ILE A 55 -12.55 0.66 16.33
CA ILE A 55 -12.80 2.04 15.92
C ILE A 55 -11.70 2.94 16.50
N GLY A 56 -11.06 3.74 15.64
CA GLY A 56 -10.01 4.69 15.97
C GLY A 56 -9.12 5.02 14.77
N GLY A 57 -8.16 5.91 14.96
CA GLY A 57 -7.20 6.35 13.96
C GLY A 57 -5.75 6.10 14.38
N LEU A 58 -4.78 6.47 13.53
CA LEU A 58 -3.37 6.38 13.87
C LEU A 58 -2.97 7.36 15.00
N GLU A 59 -3.76 8.40 15.23
CA GLU A 59 -3.60 9.39 16.29
C GLU A 59 -4.14 8.91 17.64
N ASP A 60 -4.91 7.81 17.68
CA ASP A 60 -5.55 7.28 18.90
C ASP A 60 -4.75 6.10 19.47
N LYS A 61 -3.91 6.38 20.45
CA LYS A 61 -3.04 5.38 21.10
C LYS A 61 -3.81 4.23 21.76
N GLU A 62 -5.01 4.51 22.30
CA GLU A 62 -5.81 3.48 22.97
C GLU A 62 -6.38 2.50 21.94
N SER A 63 -6.84 3.00 20.80
CA SER A 63 -7.29 2.14 19.72
C SER A 63 -6.16 1.31 19.12
N LEU A 64 -4.95 1.88 18.99
CA LEU A 64 -3.77 1.15 18.54
C LEU A 64 -3.38 0.02 19.50
N GLN A 65 -3.47 0.23 20.82
CA GLN A 65 -3.22 -0.81 21.81
C GLN A 65 -4.26 -1.92 21.71
N ARG A 66 -5.56 -1.59 21.64
CA ARG A 66 -6.65 -2.57 21.48
C ARG A 66 -6.50 -3.37 20.19
N LEU A 67 -6.07 -2.72 19.10
CA LEU A 67 -5.85 -3.37 17.82
C LEU A 67 -4.84 -4.51 17.93
N VAL A 68 -3.69 -4.26 18.51
CA VAL A 68 -2.57 -5.22 18.54
C VAL A 68 -2.63 -6.21 19.70
N GLU A 69 -3.55 -6.01 20.66
CA GLU A 69 -3.67 -6.88 21.82
C GLU A 69 -3.98 -8.34 21.42
N GLY A 70 -3.09 -9.26 21.81
CA GLY A 70 -3.19 -10.68 21.53
C GLY A 70 -2.88 -11.06 20.07
N SER A 71 -2.46 -10.11 19.22
CA SER A 71 -2.09 -10.38 17.83
C SER A 71 -0.71 -10.99 17.71
N GLU A 72 -0.53 -11.87 16.74
CA GLU A 72 0.76 -12.48 16.39
C GLU A 72 1.46 -11.68 15.30
N VAL A 73 0.69 -11.12 14.36
CA VAL A 73 1.18 -10.35 13.21
C VAL A 73 0.45 -9.02 13.12
N LEU A 74 1.20 -7.96 12.83
CA LEU A 74 0.68 -6.66 12.45
C LEU A 74 0.98 -6.39 10.97
N ILE A 75 -0.05 -6.10 10.18
CA ILE A 75 0.07 -5.63 8.80
C ILE A 75 -0.29 -4.14 8.79
N HIS A 76 0.72 -3.30 8.59
CA HIS A 76 0.55 -1.84 8.62
C HIS A 76 0.46 -1.28 7.19
N LEU A 77 -0.79 -1.08 6.72
CA LEU A 77 -1.10 -0.52 5.39
C LEU A 77 -1.61 0.92 5.49
N ALA A 78 -2.04 1.37 6.69
CA ALA A 78 -2.63 2.68 6.85
C ALA A 78 -1.66 3.80 6.44
N HIS A 79 -2.20 4.77 5.75
CA HIS A 79 -1.62 6.05 5.46
C HIS A 79 -2.74 7.07 5.42
N PHE A 80 -2.61 8.15 6.18
CA PHE A 80 -3.57 9.25 6.14
C PHE A 80 -3.27 10.08 4.87
N PRO A 81 -4.16 10.08 3.87
CA PRO A 81 -3.86 10.70 2.58
C PRO A 81 -4.07 12.22 2.58
N GLY A 82 -4.67 12.77 3.65
CA GLY A 82 -5.21 14.12 3.67
C GLY A 82 -6.66 14.20 3.13
N PRO A 83 -7.26 15.40 3.01
CA PRO A 83 -6.56 16.65 3.19
C PRO A 83 -6.21 16.88 4.66
N ALA A 84 -4.94 16.79 5.00
CA ALA A 84 -4.47 17.36 6.23
C ALA A 84 -4.69 18.87 6.18
N LYS A 85 -5.13 19.46 7.29
CA LYS A 85 -5.30 20.91 7.37
C LYS A 85 -3.97 21.63 7.22
N THR A 86 -2.89 20.95 7.61
CA THR A 86 -1.52 21.43 7.55
C THR A 86 -0.55 20.28 7.23
N GLU A 87 0.62 20.62 6.71
CA GLU A 87 1.72 19.67 6.51
C GLU A 87 2.16 19.01 7.83
N ASP A 88 2.16 19.79 8.92
CA ASP A 88 2.49 19.31 10.26
C ASP A 88 1.51 18.23 10.74
N GLU A 89 0.20 18.41 10.54
CA GLU A 89 -0.81 17.39 10.84
C GLU A 89 -0.58 16.12 10.01
N TYR A 90 -0.26 16.27 8.74
CA TYR A 90 0.02 15.14 7.85
C TYR A 90 1.23 14.32 8.32
N VAL A 91 2.32 15.01 8.71
CA VAL A 91 3.51 14.36 9.27
C VAL A 91 3.18 13.71 10.62
N THR A 92 2.52 14.45 11.51
CA THR A 92 2.19 13.99 12.87
C THR A 92 1.35 12.72 12.85
N VAL A 93 0.27 12.70 12.09
CA VAL A 93 -0.60 11.51 12.02
C VAL A 93 0.13 10.31 11.45
N ASN A 94 0.86 10.49 10.35
CA ASN A 94 1.50 9.36 9.68
C ASN A 94 2.77 8.88 10.41
N VAL A 95 3.66 9.79 10.82
CA VAL A 95 4.95 9.41 11.42
C VAL A 95 4.76 9.02 12.89
N ASN A 96 4.17 9.92 13.71
CA ASN A 96 4.01 9.64 15.13
C ASN A 96 3.00 8.52 15.36
N GLY A 97 1.90 8.48 14.59
CA GLY A 97 0.92 7.40 14.68
C GLY A 97 1.50 6.03 14.33
N SER A 98 2.34 5.94 13.29
CA SER A 98 3.06 4.70 12.97
C SER A 98 4.07 4.32 14.05
N TYR A 99 4.78 5.29 14.62
CA TYR A 99 5.69 5.05 15.74
C TYR A 99 4.94 4.51 16.95
N ASP A 100 3.81 5.13 17.34
CA ASP A 100 2.97 4.68 18.46
C ASP A 100 2.39 3.28 18.20
N LEU A 101 2.00 2.96 16.96
CA LEU A 101 1.57 1.62 16.58
C LEU A 101 2.69 0.57 16.75
N LEU A 102 3.91 0.88 16.31
CA LEU A 102 5.06 -0.01 16.48
C LEU A 102 5.42 -0.19 17.97
N GLN A 103 5.28 0.86 18.80
CA GLN A 103 5.43 0.75 20.24
C GLN A 103 4.35 -0.16 20.85
N ALA A 104 3.10 0.01 20.48
CA ALA A 104 1.99 -0.85 20.92
C ALA A 104 2.24 -2.32 20.53
N ALA A 105 2.67 -2.57 19.29
CA ALA A 105 3.02 -3.90 18.81
C ALA A 105 4.13 -4.56 19.65
N LYS A 106 5.18 -3.80 20.00
CA LYS A 106 6.25 -4.28 20.89
C LYS A 106 5.71 -4.65 22.28
N ILE A 107 4.89 -3.79 22.88
CA ILE A 107 4.31 -4.03 24.22
C ILE A 107 3.40 -5.27 24.18
N ALA A 108 2.60 -5.44 23.14
CA ALA A 108 1.72 -6.58 22.93
C ALA A 108 2.48 -7.87 22.55
N LYS A 109 3.80 -7.81 22.36
CA LYS A 109 4.66 -8.93 21.94
C LYS A 109 4.25 -9.54 20.59
N VAL A 110 3.82 -8.69 19.67
CA VAL A 110 3.63 -9.07 18.26
C VAL A 110 4.92 -9.73 17.76
N LYS A 111 4.81 -10.81 17.01
CA LYS A 111 5.96 -11.59 16.53
C LYS A 111 6.50 -11.05 15.21
N GLN A 112 5.61 -10.59 14.32
CA GLN A 112 5.95 -10.10 12.98
C GLN A 112 5.21 -8.80 12.68
N VAL A 113 5.91 -7.86 12.02
CA VAL A 113 5.32 -6.67 11.43
C VAL A 113 5.62 -6.66 9.93
N ILE A 114 4.58 -6.48 9.12
CA ILE A 114 4.68 -6.26 7.67
C ILE A 114 4.31 -4.81 7.42
N PHE A 115 5.25 -4.01 6.94
CA PHE A 115 5.03 -2.59 6.66
C PHE A 115 4.93 -2.33 5.16
N MET A 116 3.85 -1.69 4.73
CA MET A 116 3.67 -1.21 3.36
C MET A 116 4.30 0.17 3.21
N SER A 117 5.52 0.18 2.70
CA SER A 117 6.24 1.38 2.28
C SER A 117 5.87 1.76 0.82
N ALA A 118 6.77 2.36 0.08
CA ALA A 118 6.60 2.68 -1.33
C ALA A 118 7.96 2.91 -2.02
N CYS A 119 8.05 2.70 -3.32
CA CYS A 119 9.26 3.05 -4.09
C CYS A 119 9.55 4.57 -4.12
N SER A 120 8.57 5.42 -3.77
CA SER A 120 8.76 6.87 -3.62
C SER A 120 9.80 7.28 -2.57
N VAL A 121 10.26 6.34 -1.73
CA VAL A 121 11.40 6.56 -0.81
C VAL A 121 12.71 6.86 -1.54
N PHE A 122 12.83 6.48 -2.80
CA PHE A 122 14.00 6.79 -3.63
C PHE A 122 13.97 8.20 -4.23
N GLY A 123 12.78 8.81 -4.28
CA GLY A 123 12.60 10.12 -4.90
C GLY A 123 12.89 10.12 -6.40
N THR A 124 13.26 11.31 -6.92
CA THR A 124 13.71 11.47 -8.29
C THR A 124 15.13 10.94 -8.41
N ILE A 125 15.33 9.98 -9.32
CA ILE A 125 16.64 9.40 -9.55
C ILE A 125 17.56 10.46 -10.15
N GLN A 126 18.68 10.70 -9.47
CA GLN A 126 19.66 11.70 -9.89
C GLN A 126 20.39 11.25 -11.18
N PRO A 127 20.75 12.18 -12.09
CA PRO A 127 21.49 11.84 -13.30
C PRO A 127 22.85 11.14 -13.05
N SER A 128 23.39 11.28 -11.84
CA SER A 128 24.65 10.62 -11.44
C SER A 128 24.49 9.13 -11.11
N VAL A 129 23.24 8.64 -10.99
CA VAL A 129 22.97 7.23 -10.77
C VAL A 129 23.13 6.47 -12.08
N ASP A 130 23.87 5.38 -12.06
CA ASP A 130 23.98 4.48 -13.20
C ASP A 130 22.63 3.80 -13.45
N THR A 131 21.88 4.34 -14.40
CA THR A 131 20.57 3.82 -14.81
C THR A 131 20.65 2.61 -15.74
N SER A 132 21.86 2.16 -16.09
CA SER A 132 22.05 0.91 -16.85
C SER A 132 21.68 -0.34 -16.06
N LYS A 133 21.56 -0.21 -14.72
CA LYS A 133 21.12 -1.28 -13.81
C LYS A 133 19.80 -0.92 -13.15
N PRO A 134 18.90 -1.90 -12.98
CA PRO A 134 17.70 -1.68 -12.17
C PRO A 134 18.07 -1.24 -10.74
N LEU A 135 17.25 -0.37 -10.16
CA LEU A 135 17.37 -0.04 -8.75
C LEU A 135 16.98 -1.26 -7.92
N ASP A 136 17.87 -1.68 -7.03
CA ASP A 136 17.59 -2.73 -6.04
C ASP A 136 17.31 -2.14 -4.66
N GLU A 137 16.99 -2.98 -3.70
CA GLU A 137 16.62 -2.60 -2.34
C GLU A 137 17.77 -1.98 -1.55
N SER A 138 19.02 -2.13 -1.99
CA SER A 138 20.21 -1.53 -1.39
C SER A 138 20.45 -0.09 -1.82
N HIS A 139 19.72 0.40 -2.82
CA HIS A 139 19.88 1.78 -3.32
C HIS A 139 19.57 2.80 -2.20
N PRO A 140 20.36 3.87 -2.08
CA PRO A 140 20.15 4.89 -1.06
C PRO A 140 18.76 5.51 -1.11
N VAL A 141 18.13 5.62 0.04
CA VAL A 141 16.84 6.29 0.21
C VAL A 141 17.05 7.80 0.18
N GLN A 142 16.44 8.48 -0.80
CA GLN A 142 16.55 9.94 -1.03
C GLN A 142 15.21 10.52 -1.50
N PRO A 143 14.18 10.59 -0.62
CA PRO A 143 12.86 11.00 -1.01
C PRO A 143 12.83 12.44 -1.51
N SER A 144 12.11 12.68 -2.61
CA SER A 144 11.87 14.02 -3.18
C SER A 144 10.44 14.54 -2.92
N SER A 145 9.63 13.75 -2.21
CA SER A 145 8.28 14.13 -1.81
C SER A 145 8.08 13.92 -0.31
N LEU A 146 7.14 14.68 0.28
CA LEU A 146 6.77 14.51 1.68
C LEU A 146 6.25 13.09 1.97
N TYR A 147 5.47 12.52 1.06
CA TYR A 147 5.01 11.14 1.15
C TYR A 147 6.19 10.15 1.24
N GLY A 148 7.16 10.26 0.36
CA GLY A 148 8.37 9.43 0.38
C GLY A 148 9.19 9.63 1.66
N ALA A 149 9.31 10.88 2.15
CA ALA A 149 10.00 11.19 3.40
C ALA A 149 9.31 10.55 4.62
N ILE A 150 7.98 10.59 4.66
CA ILE A 150 7.19 9.93 5.71
C ILE A 150 7.43 8.41 5.67
N LYS A 151 7.30 7.79 4.49
CA LYS A 151 7.52 6.34 4.36
C LYS A 151 8.91 5.93 4.80
N SER A 152 9.96 6.66 4.38
CA SER A 152 11.35 6.38 4.77
C SER A 152 11.59 6.59 6.27
N SER A 153 10.93 7.55 6.90
CA SER A 153 11.00 7.76 8.35
C SER A 153 10.41 6.57 9.12
N ILE A 154 9.28 6.03 8.65
CA ILE A 154 8.67 4.85 9.27
C ILE A 154 9.54 3.60 9.04
N GLU A 155 10.16 3.43 7.87
CA GLU A 155 11.14 2.35 7.63
C GLU A 155 12.30 2.42 8.64
N SER A 156 12.78 3.61 8.97
CA SER A 156 13.85 3.79 9.97
C SER A 156 13.43 3.28 11.35
N PHE A 157 12.19 3.53 11.78
CA PHE A 157 11.65 2.94 13.01
C PHE A 157 11.50 1.42 12.91
N CYS A 158 11.05 0.91 11.77
CA CYS A 158 10.99 -0.52 11.53
C CYS A 158 12.34 -1.19 11.72
N PHE A 159 13.40 -0.66 11.12
CA PHE A 159 14.77 -1.16 11.31
C PHE A 159 15.27 -1.04 12.75
N PHE A 160 14.96 0.07 13.43
CA PHE A 160 15.29 0.22 14.84
C PHE A 160 14.70 -0.91 15.68
N TYR A 161 13.42 -1.23 15.52
CA TYR A 161 12.75 -2.29 16.25
C TYR A 161 13.27 -3.68 15.88
N ALA A 162 13.51 -3.95 14.60
CA ALA A 162 14.07 -5.21 14.12
C ALA A 162 15.45 -5.48 14.72
N ARG A 163 16.36 -4.47 14.70
CA ARG A 163 17.70 -4.58 15.28
C ARG A 163 17.68 -4.82 16.79
N ASN A 164 16.66 -4.29 17.49
CA ASN A 164 16.46 -4.51 18.91
C ASN A 164 15.64 -5.78 19.22
N ARG A 165 15.41 -6.64 18.22
CA ARG A 165 14.70 -7.93 18.34
C ARG A 165 13.33 -7.80 18.99
N ALA A 166 12.63 -6.71 18.71
CA ALA A 166 11.27 -6.49 19.22
C ALA A 166 10.27 -7.41 18.51
N PHE A 167 10.43 -7.54 17.18
CA PHE A 167 9.66 -8.41 16.29
C PHE A 167 10.40 -8.57 14.97
N ASP A 168 10.04 -9.60 14.20
CA ASP A 168 10.46 -9.75 12.81
C ASP A 168 9.82 -8.66 11.96
N ILE A 169 10.56 -8.09 11.00
CA ILE A 169 10.02 -7.05 10.13
C ILE A 169 10.24 -7.38 8.67
N THR A 170 9.21 -7.13 7.86
CA THR A 170 9.30 -7.17 6.40
C THR A 170 8.76 -5.86 5.85
N ILE A 171 9.49 -5.22 4.95
CA ILE A 171 9.10 -3.97 4.30
C ILE A 171 8.80 -4.27 2.84
N LEU A 172 7.62 -3.84 2.38
CA LEU A 172 7.21 -3.96 0.99
C LEU A 172 7.18 -2.57 0.37
N ARG A 173 7.90 -2.38 -0.73
CA ARG A 173 7.95 -1.12 -1.49
C ARG A 173 7.29 -1.30 -2.85
N PRO A 174 5.97 -1.17 -2.94
CA PRO A 174 5.30 -1.17 -4.24
C PRO A 174 5.63 0.09 -5.04
N VAL A 175 5.56 -0.05 -6.35
CA VAL A 175 5.38 1.05 -7.31
C VAL A 175 3.91 1.48 -7.32
N THR A 176 3.39 2.12 -8.38
CA THR A 176 1.97 2.47 -8.50
C THR A 176 1.11 1.20 -8.49
N ILE A 177 0.24 1.08 -7.50
CA ILE A 177 -0.66 -0.09 -7.36
C ILE A 177 -1.94 0.19 -8.12
N TYR A 178 -2.30 -0.69 -9.06
CA TYR A 178 -3.58 -0.60 -9.75
C TYR A 178 -4.54 -1.72 -9.35
N GLY A 179 -5.82 -1.42 -9.44
CA GLY A 179 -6.91 -2.34 -9.12
C GLY A 179 -8.20 -1.60 -8.78
N VAL A 180 -9.27 -2.35 -8.69
CA VAL A 180 -10.60 -1.80 -8.40
C VAL A 180 -10.77 -1.56 -6.91
N ARG A 181 -11.07 -0.32 -6.52
CA ARG A 181 -11.38 0.05 -5.13
C ARG A 181 -12.86 -0.18 -4.81
N PRO A 182 -13.21 -0.40 -3.54
CA PRO A 182 -14.62 -0.39 -3.12
C PRO A 182 -15.32 0.94 -3.44
N ASP A 183 -14.61 2.05 -3.34
CA ASP A 183 -15.01 3.37 -3.83
C ASP A 183 -14.47 3.51 -5.26
N LEU A 184 -15.25 3.05 -6.23
CA LEU A 184 -14.85 2.91 -7.63
C LEU A 184 -14.24 4.20 -8.23
N PRO A 185 -14.79 5.42 -8.00
CA PRO A 185 -14.19 6.65 -8.50
C PRO A 185 -12.76 6.94 -8.00
N LYS A 186 -12.33 6.31 -6.93
CA LYS A 186 -10.96 6.43 -6.41
C LYS A 186 -10.02 5.32 -6.90
N SER A 187 -10.49 4.46 -7.80
CA SER A 187 -9.64 3.44 -8.43
C SER A 187 -8.61 4.10 -9.35
N GLU A 188 -7.42 3.51 -9.41
CA GLU A 188 -6.40 3.93 -10.37
C GLU A 188 -6.99 3.85 -11.79
N TRP A 189 -6.73 4.87 -12.59
CA TRP A 189 -7.23 5.05 -13.97
C TRP A 189 -8.75 5.26 -14.13
N PHE A 190 -9.55 5.33 -13.05
CA PHE A 190 -11.00 5.54 -13.20
C PHE A 190 -11.31 6.78 -14.04
N GLU A 191 -10.68 7.92 -13.72
CA GLU A 191 -10.87 9.16 -14.48
C GLU A 191 -10.36 9.01 -15.93
N THR A 192 -9.26 8.28 -16.15
CA THR A 192 -8.73 8.01 -17.49
C THR A 192 -9.68 7.13 -18.31
N VAL A 193 -10.22 6.09 -17.69
CA VAL A 193 -11.22 5.19 -18.32
C VAL A 193 -12.50 5.96 -18.62
N ASP A 194 -13.02 6.72 -17.66
CA ASP A 194 -14.23 7.54 -17.81
C ASP A 194 -14.05 8.57 -18.95
N PHE A 195 -12.89 9.26 -18.96
CA PHE A 195 -12.55 10.21 -20.01
C PHE A 195 -12.46 9.54 -21.39
N LEU A 196 -11.76 8.40 -21.52
CA LEU A 196 -11.59 7.69 -22.78
C LEU A 196 -12.88 7.04 -23.29
N SER A 197 -13.82 6.74 -22.40
CA SER A 197 -15.13 6.23 -22.79
C SER A 197 -15.99 7.29 -23.49
N THR A 198 -15.70 8.58 -23.28
CA THR A 198 -16.49 9.72 -23.78
C THR A 198 -15.72 10.63 -24.74
N ASN A 199 -14.39 10.55 -24.80
CA ASN A 199 -13.52 11.41 -25.59
C ASN A 199 -12.44 10.60 -26.32
N TYR A 200 -12.06 11.07 -27.53
CA TYR A 200 -11.20 10.32 -28.45
C TYR A 200 -9.72 10.70 -28.41
N ASN A 201 -9.31 11.71 -27.64
CA ASN A 201 -7.94 12.19 -27.62
C ASN A 201 -7.39 12.37 -26.21
N ILE A 202 -6.32 11.67 -25.88
CA ILE A 202 -5.50 11.92 -24.68
C ILE A 202 -4.07 12.24 -25.09
N ASP A 203 -3.51 13.33 -24.57
CA ASP A 203 -2.07 13.60 -24.59
C ASP A 203 -1.44 12.92 -23.37
N VAL A 204 -0.86 11.73 -23.57
CA VAL A 204 -0.19 10.96 -22.53
C VAL A 204 1.31 10.89 -22.81
N LYS A 205 2.11 11.46 -21.91
CA LYS A 205 3.57 11.44 -21.98
C LYS A 205 4.14 10.60 -20.85
N GLY A 206 5.32 10.03 -21.10
CA GLY A 206 6.10 9.32 -20.11
C GLY A 206 5.72 7.84 -19.97
N SER A 207 6.25 7.25 -18.93
CA SER A 207 6.04 5.84 -18.59
C SER A 207 5.95 5.69 -17.07
N THR A 208 5.22 4.68 -16.63
CA THR A 208 5.02 4.41 -15.20
C THR A 208 5.23 2.92 -14.93
N LYS A 209 5.71 2.64 -13.73
CA LYS A 209 5.85 1.27 -13.24
C LYS A 209 4.64 0.92 -12.41
N TYR A 210 4.06 -0.24 -12.70
CA TYR A 210 2.83 -0.69 -12.08
C TYR A 210 2.97 -2.04 -11.41
N VAL A 211 2.14 -2.28 -10.39
CA VAL A 211 1.95 -3.58 -9.74
C VAL A 211 0.47 -3.79 -9.49
N SER A 212 -0.03 -4.97 -9.81
CA SER A 212 -1.43 -5.32 -9.58
C SER A 212 -1.73 -5.50 -8.10
N ILE A 213 -2.95 -5.16 -7.71
CA ILE A 213 -3.42 -5.38 -6.34
C ILE A 213 -3.31 -6.86 -5.94
N ASP A 214 -3.55 -7.77 -6.87
CA ASP A 214 -3.45 -9.21 -6.64
C ASP A 214 -2.01 -9.62 -6.33
N ALA A 215 -1.02 -9.12 -7.08
CA ALA A 215 0.40 -9.37 -6.82
C ALA A 215 0.83 -8.82 -5.45
N VAL A 216 0.36 -7.61 -5.08
CA VAL A 216 0.62 -7.02 -3.75
C VAL A 216 0.04 -7.90 -2.64
N CYS A 217 -1.22 -8.34 -2.76
CA CYS A 217 -1.85 -9.21 -1.77
C CYS A 217 -1.14 -10.57 -1.68
N GLN A 218 -0.74 -11.14 -2.82
CA GLN A 218 0.07 -12.38 -2.84
C GLN A 218 1.44 -12.19 -2.18
N ALA A 219 2.12 -11.05 -2.40
CA ALA A 219 3.38 -10.76 -1.72
C ALA A 219 3.22 -10.71 -0.20
N ILE A 220 2.16 -10.03 0.31
CA ILE A 220 1.85 -9.98 1.74
C ILE A 220 1.63 -11.40 2.28
N THR A 221 0.83 -12.22 1.60
CA THR A 221 0.55 -13.59 2.07
C THR A 221 1.78 -14.51 2.04
N LYS A 222 2.70 -14.32 1.08
CA LYS A 222 3.96 -15.09 1.01
C LYS A 222 4.93 -14.77 2.14
N VAL A 223 4.95 -13.53 2.64
CA VAL A 223 5.81 -13.12 3.76
C VAL A 223 5.13 -13.30 5.12
N LEU A 224 3.83 -13.51 5.15
CA LEU A 224 3.05 -13.73 6.38
C LEU A 224 3.49 -15.02 7.08
N GLY A 225 3.98 -14.90 8.31
CA GLY A 225 4.52 -16.02 9.10
C GLY A 225 5.84 -16.61 8.57
N ASN A 226 6.47 -15.98 7.58
CA ASN A 226 7.72 -16.45 7.01
C ASN A 226 8.93 -15.75 7.66
N SER A 227 9.64 -16.46 8.53
CA SER A 227 10.83 -15.96 9.22
C SER A 227 12.00 -15.64 8.27
N GLU A 228 12.06 -16.23 7.08
CA GLU A 228 13.10 -15.94 6.09
C GLU A 228 12.92 -14.54 5.47
N ALA A 229 11.73 -13.97 5.57
CA ALA A 229 11.45 -12.60 5.14
C ALA A 229 11.83 -11.54 6.19
N SER A 230 12.24 -11.97 7.39
CA SER A 230 12.62 -11.06 8.47
C SER A 230 13.85 -10.22 8.12
N GLY A 231 13.75 -8.91 8.36
CA GLY A 231 14.80 -7.94 8.07
C GLY A 231 14.96 -7.59 6.59
N LYS A 232 14.09 -8.09 5.72
CA LYS A 232 14.17 -7.87 4.28
C LYS A 232 13.23 -6.77 3.80
N ILE A 233 13.65 -6.14 2.71
CA ILE A 233 12.84 -5.21 1.90
C ILE A 233 12.58 -5.91 0.57
N TYR A 234 11.41 -5.71 0.01
CA TYR A 234 11.07 -6.20 -1.33
C TYR A 234 10.44 -5.08 -2.16
N HIS A 235 10.93 -4.88 -3.37
CA HIS A 235 10.25 -4.07 -4.36
C HIS A 235 9.13 -4.90 -4.98
N LEU A 236 7.95 -4.29 -5.12
CA LEU A 236 6.81 -4.93 -5.78
C LEU A 236 6.53 -4.20 -7.09
N ILE A 237 6.80 -4.89 -8.18
CA ILE A 237 6.63 -4.39 -9.55
C ILE A 237 6.25 -5.55 -10.46
N ASP A 238 5.21 -5.39 -11.28
CA ASP A 238 4.85 -6.32 -12.34
C ASP A 238 5.44 -5.87 -13.67
N ASP A 239 5.22 -4.61 -14.04
CA ASP A 239 5.57 -4.13 -15.36
C ASP A 239 5.93 -2.63 -15.39
N HIS A 240 6.55 -2.23 -16.52
CA HIS A 240 6.86 -0.86 -16.88
C HIS A 240 6.17 -0.54 -18.19
N ILE A 241 5.11 0.26 -18.14
CA ILE A 241 4.23 0.53 -19.28
C ILE A 241 4.38 1.99 -19.71
N HIS A 242 4.56 2.22 -21.00
CA HIS A 242 4.42 3.56 -21.56
C HIS A 242 2.97 4.02 -21.45
N ASN A 243 2.75 5.26 -21.03
CA ASN A 243 1.40 5.77 -20.83
C ASN A 243 0.57 5.74 -22.13
N LEU A 244 1.22 5.87 -23.30
CA LEU A 244 0.57 5.69 -24.59
C LEU A 244 0.02 4.27 -24.79
N ASP A 245 0.83 3.25 -24.44
CA ASP A 245 0.40 1.84 -24.58
C ASP A 245 -0.71 1.54 -23.57
N LEU A 246 -0.62 2.08 -22.36
CA LEU A 246 -1.70 2.01 -21.38
C LEU A 246 -2.99 2.63 -21.92
N GLY A 247 -2.91 3.82 -22.54
CA GLY A 247 -4.06 4.47 -23.16
C GLY A 247 -4.69 3.60 -24.26
N ARG A 248 -3.87 2.97 -25.12
CA ARG A 248 -4.36 2.03 -26.14
C ARG A 248 -5.04 0.81 -25.53
N MET A 249 -4.45 0.20 -24.52
CA MET A 249 -5.03 -0.94 -23.81
C MET A 249 -6.38 -0.59 -23.18
N ILE A 250 -6.51 0.61 -22.61
CA ILE A 250 -7.79 1.08 -22.05
C ILE A 250 -8.81 1.25 -23.17
N CYS A 251 -8.45 1.91 -24.28
CA CYS A 251 -9.35 2.10 -25.41
C CYS A 251 -9.86 0.76 -25.98
N GLU A 252 -8.98 -0.24 -26.09
CA GLU A 252 -9.35 -1.59 -26.52
C GLU A 252 -10.30 -2.27 -25.53
N ALA A 253 -10.08 -2.08 -24.21
CA ALA A 253 -10.88 -2.70 -23.17
C ALA A 253 -12.28 -2.08 -22.99
N VAL A 254 -12.45 -0.79 -23.29
CA VAL A 254 -13.75 -0.08 -23.15
C VAL A 254 -14.65 -0.27 -24.37
N ASP A 255 -14.22 -1.04 -25.37
CA ASP A 255 -14.95 -1.25 -26.64
C ASP A 255 -15.42 0.10 -27.21
N SER A 256 -14.47 1.02 -27.36
CA SER A 256 -14.76 2.41 -27.73
C SER A 256 -15.41 2.47 -29.09
N PHE A 257 -16.59 3.06 -29.14
CA PHE A 257 -17.35 3.31 -30.37
C PHE A 257 -16.61 4.33 -31.27
N GLY A 258 -15.62 3.89 -32.02
CA GLY A 258 -14.93 4.73 -32.98
C GLY A 258 -13.41 4.57 -32.97
N GLU A 259 -12.79 5.00 -34.04
CA GLU A 259 -11.33 5.02 -34.21
C GLU A 259 -10.71 6.03 -33.24
N VAL A 260 -9.97 5.53 -32.26
CA VAL A 260 -9.23 6.37 -31.32
C VAL A 260 -7.89 6.73 -31.97
N GLU A 261 -7.77 7.92 -32.49
CA GLU A 261 -6.49 8.52 -32.83
C GLU A 261 -5.86 9.07 -31.53
N CYS A 262 -4.94 8.31 -30.95
CA CYS A 262 -4.02 8.88 -29.93
C CYS A 262 -3.09 9.86 -30.65
N VAL A 263 -3.30 11.15 -30.44
CA VAL A 263 -2.40 12.18 -30.99
C VAL A 263 -1.09 12.09 -30.22
N MET A 264 -0.07 11.53 -30.87
CA MET A 264 1.30 11.49 -30.36
C MET A 264 1.85 12.90 -30.31
N GLY A 265 2.05 13.47 -29.12
CA GLY A 265 2.93 14.61 -28.96
C GLY A 265 4.35 14.18 -29.36
N GLU A 266 4.99 14.91 -30.27
CA GLU A 266 6.37 14.68 -30.68
C GLU A 266 7.28 14.58 -29.46
N GLU A 267 8.12 13.53 -29.43
CA GLU A 267 9.21 13.38 -28.46
C GLU A 267 10.14 14.60 -28.60
N GLY A 268 10.22 15.41 -27.54
CA GLY A 268 11.17 16.50 -27.40
C GLY A 268 12.24 16.13 -26.40
#